data_93fa41393bb31673ade580e8497edb7c
#
_entry.id   93fa41393bb31673ade580e8497edb7c
#
_cell.length_a   1.000
_cell.length_b   1.000
_cell.length_c   1.000
_cell.angle_alpha   90.00
_cell.angle_beta   90.00
_cell.angle_gamma   90.00
#
_symmetry.space_group_name_H-M   'P 1'
#
loop_
_entity.id
_entity.type
_entity.pdbx_description
1 polymer ?
#
loop_
_entity_poly.entity_id
_entity_poly.type
_entity_poly.pdbx_seq_one_letter_code
_entity_poly.pdbx_strand_id
1 'polypeptide(L)'
;MINKGEFELIGHIKDMFRVPSEVYGIGDDCAIIPAGEGELLFSTDLLIEGVHFLRKESSPEDVGWKAAAVNLSDIAAMGGNPVATFLSIALPKDAQGDWAERFIEGYARISRQYDVPLLGGDTSSSLRDIVVNVGVLGRCPSGKAQMRGGARVGDIIYVTGPLGDSA
;
A
#
# COMPACT_ATOMS: atom_id res chain seq x y z
N MET A 1 -29.43 9.70 -1.64
CA MET A 1 -28.23 9.13 -2.27
C MET A 1 -28.03 7.74 -1.67
N ILE A 2 -28.06 6.70 -2.49
CA ILE A 2 -27.76 5.33 -2.06
C ILE A 2 -26.27 5.33 -1.70
N ASN A 3 -25.97 5.01 -0.44
CA ASN A 3 -24.59 4.88 0.03
C ASN A 3 -24.03 3.61 -0.62
N LYS A 4 -23.36 3.77 -1.76
CA LYS A 4 -22.72 2.67 -2.47
C LYS A 4 -21.58 2.17 -1.57
N GLY A 5 -21.54 0.86 -1.33
CA GLY A 5 -20.42 0.26 -0.62
C GLY A 5 -19.11 0.42 -1.40
N GLU A 6 -17.98 0.30 -0.72
CA GLU A 6 -16.64 0.44 -1.31
C GLU A 6 -16.46 -0.41 -2.57
N PHE A 7 -16.81 -1.69 -2.51
CA PHE A 7 -16.69 -2.61 -3.66
C PHE A 7 -17.55 -2.22 -4.86
N GLU A 8 -18.74 -1.65 -4.61
CA GLU A 8 -19.60 -1.16 -5.68
C GLU A 8 -19.02 0.07 -6.37
N LEU A 9 -18.38 0.97 -5.60
CA LEU A 9 -17.66 2.11 -6.14
C LEU A 9 -16.45 1.66 -6.96
N ILE A 10 -15.64 0.73 -6.44
CA ILE A 10 -14.48 0.16 -7.14
C ILE A 10 -14.91 -0.49 -8.46
N GLY A 11 -15.98 -1.29 -8.44
CA GLY A 11 -16.54 -1.88 -9.65
C GLY A 11 -16.94 -0.83 -10.69
N HIS A 12 -17.62 0.22 -10.25
CA HIS A 12 -18.02 1.33 -11.14
C HIS A 12 -16.80 2.06 -11.74
N ILE A 13 -15.77 2.31 -10.93
CA ILE A 13 -14.52 2.91 -11.42
C ILE A 13 -13.89 2.00 -12.49
N LYS A 14 -13.78 0.70 -12.22
CA LYS A 14 -13.22 -0.28 -13.16
C LYS A 14 -13.92 -0.26 -14.52
N ASP A 15 -15.24 -0.16 -14.53
CA ASP A 15 -16.06 -0.14 -15.75
C ASP A 15 -15.91 1.15 -16.58
N MET A 16 -15.50 2.25 -15.95
CA MET A 16 -15.29 3.54 -16.62
C MET A 16 -13.95 3.64 -17.36
N PHE A 17 -12.97 2.83 -16.99
CA PHE A 17 -11.62 2.93 -17.55
C PHE A 17 -11.25 1.70 -18.36
N ARG A 18 -10.79 1.93 -19.60
CA ARG A 18 -10.23 0.87 -20.44
C ARG A 18 -8.78 0.62 -20.06
N VAL A 19 -8.47 -0.64 -19.82
CA VAL A 19 -7.10 -1.11 -19.54
C VAL A 19 -6.64 -1.90 -20.75
N PRO A 20 -5.39 -1.73 -21.25
CA PRO A 20 -4.82 -2.55 -22.30
C PRO A 20 -4.92 -4.04 -21.95
N SER A 21 -5.07 -4.90 -22.97
CA SER A 21 -5.29 -6.35 -22.74
C SER A 21 -4.14 -7.07 -22.06
N GLU A 22 -2.94 -6.54 -22.19
CA GLU A 22 -1.70 -7.02 -21.56
C GLU A 22 -1.52 -6.57 -20.11
N VAL A 23 -2.34 -5.61 -19.64
CA VAL A 23 -2.26 -5.07 -18.28
C VAL A 23 -3.38 -5.65 -17.43
N TYR A 24 -3.06 -6.15 -16.26
CA TYR A 24 -4.05 -6.48 -15.24
C TYR A 24 -4.23 -5.27 -14.31
N GLY A 25 -5.40 -4.65 -14.37
CA GLY A 25 -5.72 -3.45 -13.60
C GLY A 25 -6.42 -3.76 -12.28
N ILE A 26 -7.52 -3.03 -12.00
CA ILE A 26 -8.28 -3.14 -10.76
C ILE A 26 -8.87 -4.56 -10.60
N GLY A 27 -8.58 -5.24 -9.47
CA GLY A 27 -9.17 -6.54 -9.17
C GLY A 27 -8.33 -7.45 -8.26
N ASP A 28 -7.11 -7.07 -7.93
CA ASP A 28 -6.22 -7.78 -7.01
C ASP A 28 -5.43 -6.78 -6.16
N ASP A 29 -4.48 -7.25 -5.34
CA ASP A 29 -3.68 -6.39 -4.45
C ASP A 29 -2.76 -5.44 -5.22
N CYS A 30 -2.31 -5.81 -6.41
CA CYS A 30 -1.55 -4.93 -7.31
C CYS A 30 -2.11 -4.90 -8.72
N ALA A 31 -1.86 -3.80 -9.44
CA ALA A 31 -1.86 -3.80 -10.90
C ALA A 31 -0.59 -4.51 -11.42
N ILE A 32 -0.71 -5.24 -12.54
CA ILE A 32 0.40 -5.95 -13.18
C ILE A 32 0.62 -5.35 -14.56
N ILE A 33 1.85 -4.89 -14.82
CA ILE A 33 2.24 -4.25 -16.08
C ILE A 33 3.42 -5.03 -16.67
N PRO A 34 3.32 -5.61 -17.88
CA PRO A 34 4.45 -6.26 -18.54
C PRO A 34 5.64 -5.33 -18.70
N ALA A 35 6.85 -5.77 -18.34
CA ALA A 35 8.05 -4.93 -18.40
C ALA A 35 9.30 -5.77 -18.71
N GLY A 36 9.66 -5.84 -19.99
CA GLY A 36 10.81 -6.62 -20.46
C GLY A 36 10.62 -8.12 -20.18
N GLU A 37 11.54 -8.73 -19.44
CA GLU A 37 11.50 -10.17 -19.11
C GLU A 37 10.64 -10.50 -17.88
N GLY A 38 9.90 -9.52 -17.31
CA GLY A 38 9.09 -9.70 -16.11
C GLY A 38 7.86 -8.82 -16.12
N GLU A 39 7.31 -8.64 -14.92
CA GLU A 39 6.12 -7.82 -14.66
C GLU A 39 6.44 -6.82 -13.55
N LEU A 40 5.96 -5.59 -13.71
CA LEU A 40 5.89 -4.60 -12.65
C LEU A 40 4.59 -4.79 -11.88
N LEU A 41 4.70 -4.76 -10.57
CA LEU A 41 3.59 -4.73 -9.62
C LEU A 41 3.48 -3.32 -9.06
N PHE A 42 2.29 -2.75 -9.07
CA PHE A 42 2.05 -1.42 -8.50
C PHE A 42 0.82 -1.43 -7.62
N SER A 43 0.97 -0.95 -6.39
CA SER A 43 -0.12 -0.73 -5.44
C SER A 43 0.00 0.62 -4.75
N THR A 44 -1.05 1.06 -4.11
CA THR A 44 -1.07 2.27 -3.30
C THR A 44 -2.12 2.18 -2.21
N ASP A 45 -1.70 2.48 -0.98
CA ASP A 45 -2.56 2.55 0.19
C ASP A 45 -2.62 3.95 0.78
N LEU A 46 -3.80 4.27 1.33
CA LEU A 46 -4.08 5.54 1.99
C LEU A 46 -4.33 5.31 3.48
N LEU A 47 -3.58 5.99 4.35
CA LEU A 47 -3.80 6.04 5.79
C LEU A 47 -4.33 7.41 6.20
N ILE A 48 -5.43 7.43 6.96
CA ILE A 48 -6.08 8.66 7.45
C ILE A 48 -6.16 8.58 8.96
N GLU A 49 -5.73 9.65 9.65
CA GLU A 49 -5.93 9.82 11.11
C GLU A 49 -7.40 9.69 11.48
N GLY A 50 -7.70 8.99 12.57
CA GLY A 50 -9.06 8.72 13.03
C GLY A 50 -9.75 7.55 12.31
N VAL A 51 -9.17 7.01 11.24
CA VAL A 51 -9.68 5.86 10.48
C VAL A 51 -8.72 4.68 10.59
N HIS A 52 -7.46 4.87 10.23
CA HIS A 52 -6.45 3.81 10.14
C HIS A 52 -5.45 3.82 11.30
N PHE A 53 -5.38 4.92 12.03
CA PHE A 53 -4.59 5.08 13.25
C PHE A 53 -5.14 6.23 14.10
N LEU A 54 -4.86 6.18 15.40
CA LEU A 54 -5.18 7.26 16.34
C LEU A 54 -3.87 7.89 16.80
N ARG A 55 -3.64 9.17 16.47
CA ARG A 55 -2.41 9.90 16.80
C ARG A 55 -2.09 9.95 18.31
N LYS A 56 -3.11 9.79 19.16
CA LYS A 56 -2.94 9.75 20.62
C LYS A 56 -2.49 8.39 21.15
N GLU A 57 -2.68 7.33 20.37
CA GLU A 57 -2.44 5.94 20.76
C GLU A 57 -1.26 5.31 20.01
N SER A 58 -0.93 5.84 18.82
CA SER A 58 0.15 5.36 17.97
C SER A 58 1.31 6.35 17.98
N SER A 59 2.53 5.87 18.16
CA SER A 59 3.70 6.71 18.00
C SER A 59 3.88 7.13 16.52
N PRO A 60 4.48 8.29 16.24
CA PRO A 60 4.76 8.68 14.86
C PRO A 60 5.59 7.63 14.11
N GLU A 61 6.54 7.01 14.79
CA GLU A 61 7.41 5.96 14.24
C GLU A 61 6.62 4.72 13.85
N ASP A 62 5.63 4.33 14.66
CA ASP A 62 4.79 3.17 14.34
C ASP A 62 3.87 3.46 13.16
N VAL A 63 3.34 4.69 13.07
CA VAL A 63 2.56 5.11 11.89
C VAL A 63 3.42 5.13 10.64
N GLY A 64 4.64 5.63 10.72
CA GLY A 64 5.60 5.63 9.61
C GLY A 64 5.96 4.22 9.16
N TRP A 65 6.23 3.33 10.12
CA TRP A 65 6.51 1.92 9.84
C TRP A 65 5.30 1.23 9.20
N LYS A 66 4.10 1.41 9.76
CA LYS A 66 2.84 0.86 9.23
C LYS A 66 2.58 1.34 7.80
N ALA A 67 2.79 2.62 7.51
CA ALA A 67 2.55 3.20 6.19
C ALA A 67 3.35 2.52 5.08
N ALA A 68 4.60 2.16 5.33
CA ALA A 68 5.38 1.37 4.38
C ALA A 68 4.99 -0.11 4.42
N ALA A 69 4.76 -0.70 5.61
CA ALA A 69 4.51 -2.12 5.79
C ALA A 69 3.28 -2.63 5.03
N VAL A 70 2.16 -1.89 5.06
CA VAL A 70 0.93 -2.29 4.37
C VAL A 70 1.15 -2.38 2.86
N ASN A 71 1.86 -1.43 2.28
CA ASN A 71 2.21 -1.43 0.85
C ASN A 71 3.19 -2.55 0.47
N LEU A 72 4.22 -2.79 1.30
CA LEU A 72 5.14 -3.93 1.08
C LEU A 72 4.40 -5.26 1.18
N SER A 73 3.36 -5.33 2.00
CA SER A 73 2.49 -6.51 2.13
C SER A 73 1.77 -6.84 0.82
N ASP A 74 1.29 -5.86 0.07
CA ASP A 74 0.64 -6.06 -1.22
C ASP A 74 1.59 -6.70 -2.24
N ILE A 75 2.83 -6.21 -2.30
CA ILE A 75 3.86 -6.80 -3.17
C ILE A 75 4.16 -8.24 -2.74
N ALA A 76 4.24 -8.50 -1.42
CA ALA A 76 4.47 -9.83 -0.89
C ALA A 76 3.30 -10.79 -1.18
N ALA A 77 2.04 -10.31 -1.05
CA ALA A 77 0.84 -11.08 -1.38
C ALA A 77 0.82 -11.54 -2.84
N MET A 78 1.33 -10.70 -3.74
CA MET A 78 1.48 -11.01 -5.17
C MET A 78 2.73 -11.83 -5.49
N GLY A 79 3.51 -12.26 -4.50
CA GLY A 79 4.75 -13.05 -4.70
C GLY A 79 5.88 -12.26 -5.34
N GLY A 80 5.83 -10.93 -5.28
CA GLY A 80 6.81 -10.03 -5.86
C GLY A 80 7.94 -9.62 -4.90
N ASN A 81 8.94 -8.97 -5.47
CA ASN A 81 9.99 -8.29 -4.72
C ASN A 81 9.78 -6.78 -4.82
N PRO A 82 9.68 -6.05 -3.70
CA PRO A 82 9.55 -4.59 -3.74
C PRO A 82 10.82 -3.94 -4.29
N VAL A 83 10.65 -2.86 -5.04
CA VAL A 83 11.75 -2.14 -5.73
C VAL A 83 11.89 -0.73 -5.20
N ALA A 84 10.78 -0.04 -4.96
CA ALA A 84 10.77 1.35 -4.52
C ALA A 84 9.43 1.75 -3.94
N THR A 85 9.44 2.82 -3.13
CA THR A 85 8.22 3.47 -2.66
C THR A 85 8.17 4.96 -3.00
N PHE A 86 6.96 5.53 -2.98
CA PHE A 86 6.66 6.95 -3.15
C PHE A 86 5.73 7.39 -2.01
N LEU A 87 6.07 8.46 -1.30
CA LEU A 87 5.32 8.93 -0.13
C LEU A 87 4.69 10.29 -0.42
N SER A 88 3.36 10.36 -0.37
CA SER A 88 2.64 11.65 -0.32
C SER A 88 2.03 11.83 1.06
N ILE A 89 2.33 12.95 1.72
CA ILE A 89 1.88 13.20 3.09
C ILE A 89 1.29 14.61 3.23
N ALA A 90 0.13 14.70 3.86
CA ALA A 90 -0.48 15.97 4.24
C ALA A 90 -0.59 16.04 5.76
N LEU A 91 0.02 17.10 6.35
CA LEU A 91 0.16 17.27 7.79
C LEU A 91 -0.57 18.52 8.27
N PRO A 92 -1.38 18.43 9.34
CA PRO A 92 -1.88 19.60 10.02
C PRO A 92 -0.72 20.33 10.73
N LYS A 93 -0.93 21.61 11.03
CA LYS A 93 0.12 22.50 11.57
C LYS A 93 0.79 21.95 12.83
N ASP A 94 0.04 21.26 13.68
CA ASP A 94 0.51 20.70 14.95
C ASP A 94 1.22 19.32 14.81
N ALA A 95 1.23 18.74 13.60
CA ALA A 95 1.99 17.53 13.27
C ALA A 95 3.21 17.82 12.37
N GLN A 96 3.47 19.07 12.03
CA GLN A 96 4.70 19.49 11.35
C GLN A 96 5.85 19.58 12.37
N GLY A 97 7.08 19.27 11.98
CA GLY A 97 8.24 19.21 12.86
C GLY A 97 8.44 17.84 13.51
N ASP A 98 8.53 17.76 14.84
CA ASP A 98 8.90 16.53 15.58
C ASP A 98 8.08 15.30 15.19
N TRP A 99 6.76 15.43 15.05
CA TRP A 99 5.93 14.32 14.62
C TRP A 99 6.32 13.81 13.23
N ALA A 100 6.55 14.73 12.29
CA ALA A 100 6.93 14.38 10.92
C ALA A 100 8.31 13.72 10.87
N GLU A 101 9.28 14.25 11.63
CA GLU A 101 10.63 13.69 11.69
C GLU A 101 10.61 12.27 12.23
N ARG A 102 9.91 12.01 13.34
CA ARG A 102 9.76 10.68 13.92
C ARG A 102 8.98 9.71 13.03
N PHE A 103 7.97 10.20 12.31
CA PHE A 103 7.28 9.41 11.30
C PHE A 103 8.26 8.92 10.22
N ILE A 104 9.09 9.81 9.70
CA ILE A 104 10.10 9.44 8.68
C ILE A 104 11.15 8.48 9.26
N GLU A 105 11.52 8.57 10.52
CA GLU A 105 12.40 7.60 11.17
C GLU A 105 11.81 6.18 11.17
N GLY A 106 10.53 6.05 11.52
CA GLY A 106 9.80 4.78 11.47
C GLY A 106 9.71 4.22 10.06
N TYR A 107 9.37 5.06 9.10
CA TYR A 107 9.34 4.71 7.68
C TYR A 107 10.71 4.25 7.17
N ALA A 108 11.77 5.00 7.48
CA ALA A 108 13.13 4.67 7.06
C ALA A 108 13.67 3.39 7.71
N ARG A 109 13.20 3.02 8.90
CA ARG A 109 13.57 1.77 9.58
C ARG A 109 13.13 0.55 8.78
N ILE A 110 11.87 0.49 8.35
CA ILE A 110 11.37 -0.63 7.53
C ILE A 110 11.93 -0.58 6.10
N SER A 111 12.08 0.61 5.53
CA SER A 111 12.72 0.80 4.22
C SER A 111 14.12 0.19 4.18
N ARG A 112 14.94 0.43 5.20
CA ARG A 112 16.27 -0.18 5.34
C ARG A 112 16.20 -1.69 5.59
N GLN A 113 15.24 -2.16 6.39
CA GLN A 113 15.09 -3.59 6.70
C GLN A 113 14.86 -4.44 5.45
N TYR A 114 14.10 -3.91 4.49
CA TYR A 114 13.75 -4.61 3.24
C TYR A 114 14.52 -4.11 2.02
N ASP A 115 15.47 -3.20 2.20
CA ASP A 115 16.27 -2.59 1.13
C ASP A 115 15.41 -1.95 0.03
N VAL A 116 14.34 -1.24 0.44
CA VAL A 116 13.38 -0.61 -0.47
C VAL A 116 13.48 0.90 -0.34
N PRO A 117 14.10 1.61 -1.30
CA PRO A 117 14.29 3.05 -1.21
C PRO A 117 12.97 3.82 -1.40
N LEU A 118 12.86 4.94 -0.69
CA LEU A 118 11.90 5.99 -1.00
C LEU A 118 12.47 6.86 -2.12
N LEU A 119 11.85 6.87 -3.30
CA LEU A 119 12.36 7.59 -4.47
C LEU A 119 11.74 8.98 -4.68
N GLY A 120 10.62 9.26 -4.03
CA GLY A 120 9.97 10.56 -4.19
C GLY A 120 8.61 10.60 -3.53
N GLY A 121 7.86 11.62 -3.84
CA GLY A 121 6.52 11.82 -3.29
C GLY A 121 6.13 13.29 -3.25
N ASP A 122 5.21 13.64 -2.37
CA ASP A 122 4.73 15.01 -2.18
C ASP A 122 4.50 15.30 -0.71
N THR A 123 4.65 16.57 -0.32
CA THR A 123 4.39 17.04 1.04
C THR A 123 3.47 18.24 0.99
N SER A 124 2.35 18.15 1.68
CA SER A 124 1.34 19.20 1.72
C SER A 124 0.87 19.49 3.16
N SER A 125 0.05 20.51 3.30
CA SER A 125 -0.64 20.80 4.56
C SER A 125 -2.06 20.27 4.52
N SER A 126 -2.55 19.77 5.66
CA SER A 126 -3.96 19.49 5.87
C SER A 126 -4.58 20.47 6.86
N LEU A 127 -5.89 20.56 6.89
CA LEU A 127 -6.59 21.45 7.82
C LEU A 127 -6.74 20.85 9.22
N ARG A 128 -6.80 19.50 9.34
CA ARG A 128 -7.08 18.81 10.62
C ARG A 128 -6.35 17.50 10.77
N ASP A 129 -6.55 16.55 9.86
CA ASP A 129 -6.13 15.18 10.03
C ASP A 129 -4.87 14.89 9.22
N ILE A 130 -4.04 13.99 9.70
CA ILE A 130 -2.89 13.49 8.96
C ILE A 130 -3.40 12.55 7.87
N VAL A 131 -2.91 12.74 6.65
CA VAL A 131 -3.19 11.89 5.51
C VAL A 131 -1.86 11.41 4.93
N VAL A 132 -1.71 10.11 4.79
CA VAL A 132 -0.50 9.48 4.24
C VAL A 132 -0.92 8.59 3.09
N ASN A 133 -0.35 8.79 1.91
CA ASN A 133 -0.47 7.86 0.80
C ASN A 133 0.92 7.33 0.45
N VAL A 134 1.03 6.03 0.32
CA VAL A 134 2.25 5.38 -0.14
C VAL A 134 1.94 4.60 -1.40
N GLY A 135 2.67 4.90 -2.47
CA GLY A 135 2.72 4.02 -3.64
C GLY A 135 3.92 3.10 -3.54
N VAL A 136 3.77 1.86 -4.00
CA VAL A 136 4.84 0.87 -4.03
C VAL A 136 4.98 0.28 -5.43
N LEU A 137 6.22 0.14 -5.87
CA LEU A 137 6.61 -0.57 -7.08
C LEU A 137 7.33 -1.85 -6.70
N GLY A 138 6.91 -2.95 -7.29
CA GLY A 138 7.56 -4.25 -7.16
C GLY A 138 7.80 -4.91 -8.52
N ARG A 139 8.46 -6.06 -8.49
CA ARG A 139 8.71 -6.91 -9.66
C ARG A 139 8.48 -8.36 -9.35
N CYS A 140 7.95 -9.11 -10.34
CA CYS A 140 7.96 -10.56 -10.35
C CYS A 140 8.33 -11.10 -11.74
N PRO A 141 8.76 -12.36 -11.87
CA PRO A 141 8.95 -13.00 -13.16
C PRO A 141 7.63 -13.09 -13.93
N SER A 142 7.68 -13.03 -15.26
CA SER A 142 6.50 -13.06 -16.12
C SER A 142 5.61 -14.29 -15.84
N GLY A 143 4.31 -14.06 -15.65
CA GLY A 143 3.31 -15.08 -15.35
C GLY A 143 3.46 -15.74 -13.97
N LYS A 144 4.19 -15.11 -13.04
CA LYS A 144 4.41 -15.62 -11.68
C LYS A 144 3.71 -14.82 -10.58
N ALA A 145 3.04 -13.73 -10.93
CA ALA A 145 2.22 -12.99 -9.97
C ALA A 145 1.17 -13.93 -9.34
N GLN A 146 1.12 -13.93 -8.01
CA GLN A 146 0.12 -14.71 -7.27
C GLN A 146 -1.20 -13.94 -7.27
N MET A 147 -2.22 -14.56 -7.82
CA MET A 147 -3.53 -13.93 -7.96
C MET A 147 -4.48 -14.45 -6.89
N ARG A 148 -5.32 -13.55 -6.37
CA ARG A 148 -6.36 -13.85 -5.38
C ARG A 148 -7.30 -14.97 -5.81
N GLY A 149 -7.61 -15.06 -7.09
CA GLY A 149 -8.47 -16.10 -7.70
C GLY A 149 -7.78 -17.41 -8.04
N GLY A 150 -6.51 -17.62 -7.64
CA GLY A 150 -5.72 -18.80 -8.04
C GLY A 150 -5.97 -20.07 -7.25
N ALA A 151 -6.60 -19.99 -6.07
CA ALA A 151 -6.81 -21.11 -5.17
C ALA A 151 -7.74 -22.19 -5.74
N ARG A 152 -7.45 -23.47 -5.42
CA ARG A 152 -8.19 -24.64 -5.89
C ARG A 152 -8.63 -25.51 -4.72
N VAL A 153 -9.66 -26.31 -4.94
CA VAL A 153 -10.10 -27.31 -3.95
C VAL A 153 -8.97 -28.32 -3.72
N GLY A 154 -8.58 -28.49 -2.45
CA GLY A 154 -7.45 -29.32 -2.03
C GLY A 154 -6.19 -28.55 -1.66
N ASP A 155 -6.14 -27.24 -1.93
CA ASP A 155 -5.04 -26.39 -1.48
C ASP A 155 -5.09 -26.22 0.05
N ILE A 156 -3.91 -26.12 0.67
CA ILE A 156 -3.77 -25.93 2.12
C ILE A 156 -3.68 -24.45 2.41
N ILE A 157 -4.45 -24.00 3.40
CA ILE A 157 -4.43 -22.60 3.86
C ILE A 157 -3.33 -22.45 4.91
N TYR A 158 -2.40 -21.53 4.69
CA TYR A 158 -1.35 -21.15 5.63
C TYR A 158 -1.53 -19.71 6.09
N VAL A 159 -1.11 -19.45 7.33
CA VAL A 159 -0.96 -18.11 7.89
C VAL A 159 0.46 -17.94 8.43
N THR A 160 1.03 -16.75 8.32
CA THR A 160 2.42 -16.46 8.70
C THR A 160 2.59 -16.19 10.20
N GLY A 161 1.50 -16.06 10.95
CA GLY A 161 1.51 -15.80 12.39
C GLY A 161 0.10 -15.77 12.99
N PRO A 162 -0.04 -15.41 14.27
CA PRO A 162 -1.34 -15.24 14.92
C PRO A 162 -2.22 -14.23 14.16
N LEU A 163 -3.52 -14.51 14.13
CA LEU A 163 -4.51 -13.60 13.55
C LEU A 163 -5.04 -12.65 14.62
N GLY A 164 -5.35 -11.40 14.23
CA GLY A 164 -5.99 -10.40 15.10
C GLY A 164 -5.06 -9.32 15.65
N ASP A 165 -3.76 -9.40 15.44
CA ASP A 165 -2.78 -8.42 15.95
C ASP A 165 -2.75 -7.08 15.17
N SER A 166 -3.52 -6.99 14.08
CA SER A 166 -3.61 -5.78 13.24
C SER A 166 -4.76 -4.84 13.61
N ALA A 167 -5.52 -5.16 14.66
CA ALA A 167 -6.69 -4.38 15.08
C ALA A 167 -6.31 -3.21 15.99
#